data_671f47310f27979dceb5953148be7687
#
_entry.id   671f47310f27979dceb5953148be7687
#
_cell.length_a   1.000
_cell.length_b   1.000
_cell.length_c   1.000
_cell.angle_alpha   90.00
_cell.angle_beta   90.00
_cell.angle_gamma   90.00
#
_symmetry.space_group_name_H-M   'P 1'
#
loop_
_entity.id
_entity.type
_entity.pdbx_description
1 polymer ?
#
loop_
_entity_poly.entity_id
_entity_poly.type
_entity_poly.pdbx_seq_one_letter_code
_entity_poly.pdbx_strand_id
1 'polypeptide(L)'
;MKHPAEPAAESADDPGDTALAGLVIAVDGPAGSGKSTAARGVARALGLRYLDTGSTYRALTWWLLARGTDVSDPAAVAAEVSPVIEAGTDPDDPAIRVDGRDVAAEIRTREVSNAVSAVASIPEVRSHLVAMQQRIIADTLAAGAGIVAEGRDIGTVVAPDAPVKVYLTATEGVRARRRTAELSADSGATVALTQAEQARRDRSDAPQMAMADDAVEIDTTGLDLDQVVGEIVSLANSRTAGAWTR
;
A
#
# COMPACT_ATOMS: atom_id res chain seq x y z
N MET A 1 -60.71 14.02 10.01
CA MET A 1 -59.49 14.26 10.81
C MET A 1 -58.30 13.75 10.03
N LYS A 2 -57.52 14.67 9.43
CA LYS A 2 -56.25 14.35 8.73
C LYS A 2 -55.12 14.57 9.72
N HIS A 3 -54.31 13.51 9.98
CA HIS A 3 -53.06 13.65 10.70
C HIS A 3 -52.05 14.41 9.82
N PRO A 4 -51.29 15.36 10.35
CA PRO A 4 -50.17 15.95 9.64
C PRO A 4 -49.00 14.98 9.65
N ALA A 5 -48.36 14.85 8.47
CA ALA A 5 -47.12 14.10 8.31
C ALA A 5 -45.97 14.82 9.06
N GLU A 6 -45.20 14.07 9.83
CA GLU A 6 -43.93 14.52 10.42
C GLU A 6 -42.94 14.78 9.29
N PRO A 7 -42.13 15.89 9.38
CA PRO A 7 -41.06 16.10 8.45
C PRO A 7 -39.92 15.09 8.71
N ALA A 8 -39.46 14.48 7.63
CA ALA A 8 -38.25 13.63 7.65
C ALA A 8 -37.10 14.41 8.24
N ALA A 9 -36.40 13.82 9.20
CA ALA A 9 -35.17 14.34 9.77
C ALA A 9 -34.11 14.43 8.65
N GLU A 10 -33.69 15.66 8.33
CA GLU A 10 -32.44 15.88 7.59
C GLU A 10 -31.30 15.25 8.38
N SER A 11 -30.63 14.30 7.75
CA SER A 11 -29.35 13.80 8.26
C SER A 11 -28.37 14.96 8.29
N ALA A 12 -28.03 15.43 9.48
CA ALA A 12 -26.95 16.40 9.68
C ALA A 12 -25.66 15.74 9.12
N ASP A 13 -25.10 16.36 8.08
CA ASP A 13 -23.75 16.05 7.61
C ASP A 13 -22.80 16.20 8.81
N ASP A 14 -22.17 15.11 9.22
CA ASP A 14 -21.15 15.12 10.26
C ASP A 14 -19.95 15.92 9.70
N PRO A 15 -19.55 17.06 10.31
CA PRO A 15 -18.43 17.86 9.84
C PRO A 15 -17.09 17.10 9.84
N GLY A 16 -17.01 15.90 10.45
CA GLY A 16 -15.85 15.01 10.41
C GLY A 16 -15.65 14.32 9.06
N ASP A 17 -16.72 14.06 8.32
CA ASP A 17 -16.67 13.32 7.05
C ASP A 17 -16.12 14.18 5.89
N THR A 18 -16.30 15.50 5.96
CA THR A 18 -15.81 16.46 4.94
C THR A 18 -14.32 16.81 5.09
N ALA A 19 -13.76 16.70 6.29
CA ALA A 19 -12.37 17.10 6.59
C ALA A 19 -11.34 16.11 6.01
N LEU A 20 -11.72 14.86 5.77
CA LEU A 20 -10.86 13.81 5.26
C LEU A 20 -11.09 13.52 3.76
N ALA A 21 -12.10 14.17 3.16
CA ALA A 21 -12.31 14.16 1.73
C ALA A 21 -11.07 14.75 1.01
N GLY A 22 -10.50 13.97 0.11
CA GLY A 22 -9.29 14.38 -0.61
C GLY A 22 -7.96 14.15 0.14
N LEU A 23 -7.97 13.59 1.35
CA LEU A 23 -6.74 13.27 2.06
C LEU A 23 -6.02 12.08 1.43
N VAL A 24 -4.73 12.27 1.11
CA VAL A 24 -3.81 11.20 0.71
C VAL A 24 -2.77 10.99 1.80
N ILE A 25 -2.65 9.77 2.29
CA ILE A 25 -1.60 9.35 3.23
C ILE A 25 -0.67 8.38 2.50
N ALA A 26 0.60 8.75 2.35
CA ALA A 26 1.65 7.91 1.79
C ALA A 26 2.37 7.15 2.91
N VAL A 27 2.44 5.82 2.81
CA VAL A 27 3.14 4.97 3.79
C VAL A 27 4.19 4.15 3.09
N ASP A 28 5.45 4.53 3.25
CA ASP A 28 6.61 3.88 2.66
C ASP A 28 7.47 3.13 3.69
N GLY A 29 8.43 2.34 3.22
CA GLY A 29 9.41 1.64 4.07
C GLY A 29 9.75 0.22 3.59
N PRO A 30 10.73 -0.46 4.20
CA PRO A 30 11.22 -1.78 3.80
C PRO A 30 10.21 -2.91 4.06
N ALA A 31 10.49 -4.10 3.51
CA ALA A 31 9.69 -5.29 3.73
C ALA A 31 9.67 -5.68 5.22
N GLY A 32 8.50 -6.02 5.76
CA GLY A 32 8.35 -6.43 7.17
C GLY A 32 8.37 -5.29 8.19
N SER A 33 8.35 -4.01 7.77
CA SER A 33 8.21 -2.86 8.69
C SER A 33 6.79 -2.70 9.26
N GLY A 34 5.82 -3.50 8.80
CA GLY A 34 4.43 -3.42 9.27
C GLY A 34 3.53 -2.49 8.47
N LYS A 35 3.98 -1.98 7.32
CA LYS A 35 3.24 -1.00 6.49
C LYS A 35 1.81 -1.42 6.18
N SER A 36 1.61 -2.62 5.62
CA SER A 36 0.29 -3.05 5.16
C SER A 36 -0.72 -3.12 6.30
N THR A 37 -0.28 -3.63 7.46
CA THR A 37 -1.13 -3.71 8.64
C THR A 37 -1.44 -2.32 9.20
N ALA A 38 -0.42 -1.45 9.30
CA ALA A 38 -0.58 -0.08 9.79
C ALA A 38 -1.43 0.76 8.83
N ALA A 39 -1.15 0.73 7.52
CA ALA A 39 -1.90 1.49 6.51
C ALA A 39 -3.39 1.10 6.48
N ARG A 40 -3.70 -0.19 6.57
CA ARG A 40 -5.08 -0.68 6.68
C ARG A 40 -5.73 -0.23 8.00
N GLY A 41 -5.00 -0.27 9.11
CA GLY A 41 -5.47 0.23 10.40
C GLY A 41 -5.80 1.71 10.37
N VAL A 42 -4.93 2.52 9.75
CA VAL A 42 -5.16 3.97 9.55
C VAL A 42 -6.37 4.22 8.63
N ALA A 43 -6.47 3.48 7.52
CA ALA A 43 -7.61 3.62 6.60
C ALA A 43 -8.94 3.35 7.31
N ARG A 44 -9.01 2.28 8.13
CA ARG A 44 -10.20 1.98 8.94
C ARG A 44 -10.50 3.06 9.99
N ALA A 45 -9.46 3.50 10.71
CA ALA A 45 -9.62 4.48 11.79
C ALA A 45 -10.12 5.84 11.28
N LEU A 46 -9.76 6.20 10.05
CA LEU A 46 -10.11 7.46 9.42
C LEU A 46 -11.22 7.35 8.36
N GLY A 47 -11.81 6.18 8.13
CA GLY A 47 -12.84 5.98 7.09
C GLY A 47 -12.30 6.17 5.67
N LEU A 48 -11.00 5.98 5.45
CA LEU A 48 -10.35 6.17 4.16
C LEU A 48 -10.32 4.89 3.32
N ARG A 49 -10.11 5.04 2.02
CA ARG A 49 -9.76 3.94 1.13
C ARG A 49 -8.32 3.49 1.37
N TYR A 50 -7.96 2.31 0.85
CA TYR A 50 -6.63 1.71 1.01
C TYR A 50 -6.12 1.18 -0.33
N LEU A 51 -4.83 1.39 -0.62
CA LEU A 51 -4.16 0.86 -1.82
C LEU A 51 -2.83 0.20 -1.45
N ASP A 52 -2.73 -1.13 -1.66
CA ASP A 52 -1.48 -1.89 -1.65
C ASP A 52 -0.84 -1.83 -3.05
N THR A 53 0.08 -0.89 -3.26
CA THR A 53 0.77 -0.79 -4.55
C THR A 53 1.69 -1.98 -4.81
N GLY A 54 2.24 -2.59 -3.77
CA GLY A 54 3.05 -3.80 -3.89
C GLY A 54 2.28 -5.00 -4.45
N SER A 55 0.97 -5.07 -4.20
CA SER A 55 0.12 -6.11 -4.76
C SER A 55 0.03 -6.03 -6.29
N THR A 56 0.08 -4.84 -6.86
CA THR A 56 0.03 -4.63 -8.33
C THR A 56 1.28 -5.14 -9.02
N TYR A 57 2.46 -4.89 -8.44
CA TYR A 57 3.72 -5.45 -8.95
C TYR A 57 3.75 -6.97 -8.83
N ARG A 58 3.24 -7.51 -7.73
CA ARG A 58 3.12 -8.95 -7.52
C ARG A 58 2.14 -9.59 -8.49
N ALA A 59 1.02 -8.94 -8.79
CA ALA A 59 0.03 -9.40 -9.75
C ALA A 59 0.62 -9.50 -11.15
N LEU A 60 1.34 -8.48 -11.60
CA LEU A 60 2.07 -8.54 -12.87
C LEU A 60 3.13 -9.64 -12.87
N THR A 61 3.91 -9.77 -11.78
CA THR A 61 4.93 -10.81 -11.66
C THR A 61 4.32 -12.21 -11.75
N TRP A 62 3.22 -12.46 -11.03
CA TRP A 62 2.50 -13.72 -11.10
C TRP A 62 2.02 -14.02 -12.53
N TRP A 63 1.46 -13.03 -13.21
CA TRP A 63 0.95 -13.18 -14.57
C TRP A 63 2.06 -13.54 -15.57
N LEU A 64 3.23 -12.89 -15.46
CA LEU A 64 4.40 -13.20 -16.28
C LEU A 64 4.91 -14.63 -16.04
N LEU A 65 5.06 -15.02 -14.76
CA LEU A 65 5.48 -16.38 -14.38
C LEU A 65 4.50 -17.44 -14.90
N ALA A 66 3.19 -17.21 -14.76
CA ALA A 66 2.15 -18.13 -15.23
C ALA A 66 2.17 -18.31 -16.76
N ARG A 67 2.72 -17.38 -17.51
CA ARG A 67 2.93 -17.46 -18.98
C ARG A 67 4.26 -18.07 -19.36
N GLY A 68 5.14 -18.33 -18.39
CA GLY A 68 6.48 -18.84 -18.63
C GLY A 68 7.47 -17.78 -19.14
N THR A 69 7.15 -16.49 -18.95
CA THR A 69 8.05 -15.40 -19.31
C THR A 69 9.29 -15.46 -18.43
N ASP A 70 10.48 -15.31 -19.05
CA ASP A 70 11.73 -15.19 -18.29
C ASP A 70 11.79 -13.82 -17.60
N VAL A 71 11.42 -13.78 -16.33
CA VAL A 71 11.40 -12.55 -15.52
C VAL A 71 12.82 -12.03 -15.18
N SER A 72 13.87 -12.76 -15.55
CA SER A 72 15.26 -12.30 -15.47
C SER A 72 15.71 -11.53 -16.72
N ASP A 73 14.95 -11.60 -17.79
CA ASP A 73 15.16 -10.84 -19.03
C ASP A 73 14.26 -9.58 -19.05
N PRO A 74 14.81 -8.39 -18.82
CA PRO A 74 14.03 -7.15 -18.83
C PRO A 74 13.31 -6.88 -20.17
N ALA A 75 13.89 -7.29 -21.30
CA ALA A 75 13.29 -7.08 -22.62
C ALA A 75 12.07 -7.99 -22.83
N ALA A 76 12.15 -9.24 -22.39
CA ALA A 76 11.01 -10.16 -22.41
C ALA A 76 9.85 -9.65 -21.53
N VAL A 77 10.17 -9.16 -20.34
CA VAL A 77 9.16 -8.58 -19.43
C VAL A 77 8.54 -7.32 -20.04
N ALA A 78 9.35 -6.38 -20.54
CA ALA A 78 8.86 -5.13 -21.11
C ALA A 78 7.95 -5.34 -22.32
N ALA A 79 8.18 -6.40 -23.09
CA ALA A 79 7.34 -6.75 -24.25
C ALA A 79 5.93 -7.24 -23.87
N GLU A 80 5.73 -7.69 -22.62
CA GLU A 80 4.48 -8.34 -22.19
C GLU A 80 3.70 -7.55 -21.12
N VAL A 81 3.97 -6.26 -20.89
CA VAL A 81 3.28 -5.46 -19.85
C VAL A 81 1.87 -5.08 -20.30
N SER A 82 0.93 -6.02 -20.30
CA SER A 82 -0.41 -5.78 -20.84
C SER A 82 -1.61 -6.43 -20.11
N PRO A 83 -1.49 -7.07 -18.92
CA PRO A 83 -2.68 -7.58 -18.27
C PRO A 83 -3.54 -6.46 -17.70
N VAL A 84 -4.84 -6.69 -17.60
CA VAL A 84 -5.76 -5.84 -16.85
C VAL A 84 -5.61 -6.20 -15.37
N ILE A 85 -5.03 -5.29 -14.59
CA ILE A 85 -4.88 -5.45 -13.14
C ILE A 85 -5.91 -4.56 -12.45
N GLU A 86 -6.72 -5.16 -11.58
CA GLU A 86 -7.71 -4.47 -10.77
C GLU A 86 -7.33 -4.59 -9.30
N ALA A 87 -7.01 -3.46 -8.67
CA ALA A 87 -6.71 -3.37 -7.25
C ALA A 87 -7.90 -2.76 -6.49
N GLY A 88 -8.48 -3.52 -5.58
CA GLY A 88 -9.53 -3.04 -4.69
C GLY A 88 -8.99 -2.02 -3.68
N THR A 89 -9.88 -1.10 -3.27
CA THR A 89 -9.53 -0.03 -2.32
C THR A 89 -10.25 -0.13 -0.99
N ASP A 90 -10.94 -1.24 -0.74
CA ASP A 90 -11.56 -1.52 0.56
C ASP A 90 -10.48 -2.01 1.56
N PRO A 91 -10.28 -1.33 2.71
CA PRO A 91 -9.32 -1.79 3.71
C PRO A 91 -9.69 -3.12 4.36
N ASP A 92 -10.95 -3.55 4.28
CA ASP A 92 -11.42 -4.82 4.83
C ASP A 92 -11.30 -5.96 3.81
N ASP A 93 -11.44 -5.66 2.53
CA ASP A 93 -11.31 -6.61 1.42
C ASP A 93 -10.45 -6.04 0.28
N PRO A 94 -9.11 -5.95 0.46
CA PRO A 94 -8.21 -5.45 -0.56
C PRO A 94 -8.01 -6.47 -1.68
N ALA A 95 -9.05 -6.64 -2.51
CA ALA A 95 -9.03 -7.57 -3.63
C ALA A 95 -7.95 -7.20 -4.65
N ILE A 96 -7.38 -8.21 -5.29
CA ILE A 96 -6.48 -8.03 -6.44
C ILE A 96 -6.83 -9.04 -7.52
N ARG A 97 -7.12 -8.55 -8.73
CA ARG A 97 -7.48 -9.40 -9.88
C ARG A 97 -6.58 -9.13 -11.06
N VAL A 98 -6.37 -10.17 -11.86
CA VAL A 98 -5.67 -10.09 -13.14
C VAL A 98 -6.57 -10.72 -14.20
N ASP A 99 -6.92 -9.94 -15.23
CA ASP A 99 -7.85 -10.36 -16.29
C ASP A 99 -9.16 -10.94 -15.72
N GLY A 100 -9.69 -10.29 -14.66
CA GLY A 100 -10.90 -10.68 -13.94
C GLY A 100 -10.75 -11.85 -12.95
N ARG A 101 -9.61 -12.55 -12.93
CA ARG A 101 -9.32 -13.63 -11.97
C ARG A 101 -8.78 -13.06 -10.66
N ASP A 102 -9.34 -13.48 -9.52
CA ASP A 102 -8.76 -13.21 -8.21
C ASP A 102 -7.42 -13.97 -8.07
N VAL A 103 -6.39 -13.24 -7.63
CA VAL A 103 -5.03 -13.76 -7.49
C VAL A 103 -4.43 -13.44 -6.12
N ALA A 104 -5.26 -13.11 -5.12
CA ALA A 104 -4.82 -12.67 -3.80
C ALA A 104 -3.93 -13.69 -3.08
N ALA A 105 -4.18 -14.99 -3.28
CA ALA A 105 -3.36 -16.08 -2.72
C ALA A 105 -2.08 -16.28 -3.54
N GLU A 106 -2.22 -16.33 -4.86
CA GLU A 106 -1.14 -16.63 -5.79
C GLU A 106 -0.02 -15.60 -5.76
N ILE A 107 -0.33 -14.32 -5.59
CA ILE A 107 0.67 -13.26 -5.52
C ILE A 107 1.52 -13.28 -4.24
N ARG A 108 1.13 -14.07 -3.24
CA ARG A 108 1.84 -14.19 -1.96
C ARG A 108 2.78 -15.39 -1.89
N THR A 109 2.84 -16.19 -2.93
CA THR A 109 3.75 -17.33 -3.03
C THR A 109 5.21 -16.89 -2.93
N ARG A 110 6.08 -17.83 -2.55
CA ARG A 110 7.52 -17.60 -2.45
C ARG A 110 8.14 -17.30 -3.81
N GLU A 111 7.65 -17.97 -4.86
CA GLU A 111 8.08 -17.75 -6.24
C GLU A 111 7.88 -16.30 -6.66
N VAL A 112 6.66 -15.79 -6.55
CA VAL A 112 6.35 -14.37 -6.83
C VAL A 112 7.17 -13.43 -5.93
N SER A 113 7.30 -13.77 -4.63
CA SER A 113 8.05 -12.95 -3.68
C SER A 113 9.54 -12.84 -4.03
N ASN A 114 10.12 -13.85 -4.65
CA ASN A 114 11.53 -13.87 -5.07
C ASN A 114 11.75 -13.14 -6.40
N ALA A 115 10.76 -13.09 -7.28
CA ALA A 115 10.84 -12.50 -8.62
C ALA A 115 10.44 -11.03 -8.66
N VAL A 116 9.56 -10.58 -7.76
CA VAL A 116 8.90 -9.26 -7.86
C VAL A 116 9.86 -8.08 -7.89
N SER A 117 10.97 -8.11 -7.16
CA SER A 117 11.94 -6.99 -7.15
C SER A 117 12.63 -6.82 -8.50
N ALA A 118 12.94 -7.92 -9.21
CA ALA A 118 13.51 -7.86 -10.55
C ALA A 118 12.51 -7.22 -11.54
N VAL A 119 11.27 -7.68 -11.53
CA VAL A 119 10.20 -7.11 -12.37
C VAL A 119 9.94 -5.63 -12.03
N ALA A 120 9.88 -5.28 -10.73
CA ALA A 120 9.64 -3.91 -10.28
C ALA A 120 10.78 -2.93 -10.58
N SER A 121 11.97 -3.41 -10.91
CA SER A 121 13.10 -2.55 -11.31
C SER A 121 13.05 -2.09 -12.76
N ILE A 122 12.20 -2.70 -13.60
CA ILE A 122 12.12 -2.45 -15.04
C ILE A 122 11.36 -1.14 -15.29
N PRO A 123 11.94 -0.15 -16.01
CA PRO A 123 11.34 1.16 -16.18
C PRO A 123 9.94 1.13 -16.83
N GLU A 124 9.72 0.27 -17.81
CA GLU A 124 8.45 0.12 -18.52
C GLU A 124 7.35 -0.40 -17.57
N VAL A 125 7.69 -1.38 -16.73
CA VAL A 125 6.80 -1.90 -15.68
C VAL A 125 6.44 -0.79 -14.70
N ARG A 126 7.43 -0.06 -14.22
CA ARG A 126 7.21 1.05 -13.29
C ARG A 126 6.32 2.12 -13.90
N SER A 127 6.63 2.57 -15.11
CA SER A 127 5.85 3.59 -15.81
C SER A 127 4.37 3.19 -15.93
N HIS A 128 4.11 1.93 -16.31
CA HIS A 128 2.75 1.40 -16.43
C HIS A 128 2.02 1.33 -15.08
N LEU A 129 2.65 0.72 -14.06
CA LEU A 129 2.00 0.50 -12.76
C LEU A 129 1.87 1.79 -11.95
N VAL A 130 2.86 2.69 -11.98
CA VAL A 130 2.74 4.01 -11.33
C VAL A 130 1.59 4.82 -11.93
N ALA A 131 1.46 4.86 -13.26
CA ALA A 131 0.33 5.55 -13.91
C ALA A 131 -1.03 4.95 -13.50
N MET A 132 -1.12 3.62 -13.36
CA MET A 132 -2.33 2.95 -12.89
C MET A 132 -2.64 3.33 -11.43
N GLN A 133 -1.64 3.29 -10.53
CA GLN A 133 -1.79 3.63 -9.11
C GLN A 133 -2.20 5.10 -8.93
N GLN A 134 -1.59 6.02 -9.68
CA GLN A 134 -1.97 7.43 -9.70
C GLN A 134 -3.42 7.63 -10.14
N ARG A 135 -3.89 6.87 -11.14
CA ARG A 135 -5.28 6.90 -11.58
C ARG A 135 -6.23 6.43 -10.48
N ILE A 136 -5.92 5.31 -9.81
CA ILE A 136 -6.74 4.81 -8.68
C ILE A 136 -6.87 5.87 -7.58
N ILE A 137 -5.77 6.55 -7.24
CA ILE A 137 -5.79 7.63 -6.26
C ILE A 137 -6.66 8.78 -6.77
N ALA A 138 -6.47 9.24 -8.01
CA ALA A 138 -7.25 10.34 -8.59
C ALA A 138 -8.75 10.03 -8.66
N ASP A 139 -9.12 8.83 -9.07
CA ASP A 139 -10.52 8.39 -9.14
C ASP A 139 -11.15 8.33 -7.74
N THR A 140 -10.38 7.89 -6.73
CA THR A 140 -10.82 7.89 -5.32
C THR A 140 -11.09 9.30 -4.82
N LEU A 141 -10.18 10.24 -5.10
CA LEU A 141 -10.35 11.65 -4.71
C LEU A 141 -11.51 12.30 -5.44
N ALA A 142 -11.69 12.01 -6.73
CA ALA A 142 -12.80 12.51 -7.53
C ALA A 142 -14.17 11.99 -7.04
N ALA A 143 -14.19 10.81 -6.40
CA ALA A 143 -15.38 10.27 -5.73
C ALA A 143 -15.62 10.89 -4.33
N GLY A 144 -14.83 11.88 -3.90
CA GLY A 144 -14.97 12.55 -2.61
C GLY A 144 -14.40 11.79 -1.42
N ALA A 145 -13.63 10.72 -1.66
CA ALA A 145 -13.00 9.94 -0.59
C ALA A 145 -11.50 10.28 -0.45
N GLY A 146 -10.93 10.04 0.74
CA GLY A 146 -9.49 10.02 0.93
C GLY A 146 -8.93 8.60 0.83
N ILE A 147 -7.58 8.48 0.77
CA ILE A 147 -6.92 7.19 0.57
C ILE A 147 -5.58 7.09 1.32
N VAL A 148 -5.31 5.92 1.87
CA VAL A 148 -4.00 5.52 2.36
C VAL A 148 -3.35 4.62 1.32
N ALA A 149 -2.26 5.04 0.72
CA ALA A 149 -1.47 4.25 -0.22
C ALA A 149 -0.16 3.79 0.43
N GLU A 150 0.16 2.50 0.30
CA GLU A 150 1.42 1.95 0.82
C GLU A 150 2.32 1.40 -0.28
N GLY A 151 3.64 1.51 -0.06
CA GLY A 151 4.62 0.98 -1.02
C GLY A 151 6.07 1.15 -0.63
N ARG A 152 6.87 1.64 -1.58
CA ARG A 152 8.29 1.92 -1.44
C ARG A 152 8.64 3.37 -1.79
N ASP A 153 7.85 3.98 -2.65
CA ASP A 153 8.08 5.27 -3.28
C ASP A 153 6.78 6.05 -3.46
N ILE A 154 5.83 5.82 -2.55
CA ILE A 154 4.54 6.51 -2.61
C ILE A 154 4.74 8.00 -2.44
N GLY A 155 5.45 8.41 -1.38
CA GLY A 155 5.69 9.81 -1.06
C GLY A 155 6.67 10.53 -2.00
N THR A 156 7.40 9.80 -2.87
CA THR A 156 8.36 10.39 -3.80
C THR A 156 7.91 10.33 -5.27
N VAL A 157 7.13 9.32 -5.66
CA VAL A 157 6.80 9.04 -7.07
C VAL A 157 5.30 8.93 -7.31
N VAL A 158 4.59 8.12 -6.52
CA VAL A 158 3.17 7.84 -6.78
C VAL A 158 2.28 9.00 -6.35
N ALA A 159 2.50 9.55 -5.17
CA ALA A 159 1.77 10.67 -4.61
C ALA A 159 2.74 11.70 -3.96
N PRO A 160 3.59 12.37 -4.77
CA PRO A 160 4.61 13.28 -4.24
C PRO A 160 4.01 14.51 -3.52
N ASP A 161 2.76 14.84 -3.83
CA ASP A 161 2.03 15.96 -3.21
C ASP A 161 1.14 15.51 -2.03
N ALA A 162 1.26 14.25 -1.57
CA ALA A 162 0.51 13.77 -0.42
C ALA A 162 0.78 14.63 0.81
N PRO A 163 -0.25 15.18 1.48
CA PRO A 163 -0.06 16.06 2.66
C PRO A 163 0.48 15.30 3.87
N VAL A 164 0.31 13.99 3.92
CA VAL A 164 0.83 13.13 4.98
C VAL A 164 1.72 12.06 4.37
N LYS A 165 2.99 12.08 4.75
CA LYS A 165 3.98 11.07 4.31
C LYS A 165 4.66 10.48 5.52
N VAL A 166 4.69 9.15 5.57
CA VAL A 166 5.28 8.37 6.66
C VAL A 166 6.24 7.34 6.08
N TYR A 167 7.39 7.21 6.70
CA TYR A 167 8.36 6.17 6.38
C TYR A 167 8.53 5.23 7.58
N LEU A 168 8.00 4.01 7.47
CA LEU A 168 8.07 3.03 8.55
C LEU A 168 9.36 2.23 8.50
N THR A 169 10.11 2.23 9.58
CA THR A 169 11.31 1.42 9.77
C THR A 169 11.12 0.37 10.87
N ALA A 170 11.96 -0.63 10.90
CA ALA A 170 12.17 -1.54 12.03
C ALA A 170 13.51 -2.25 11.85
N THR A 171 14.10 -2.70 12.97
CA THR A 171 15.34 -3.49 12.94
C THR A 171 15.17 -4.76 12.11
N GLU A 172 16.22 -5.19 11.42
CA GLU A 172 16.20 -6.38 10.54
C GLU A 172 15.66 -7.63 11.27
N GLY A 173 16.07 -7.84 12.53
CA GLY A 173 15.60 -8.98 13.32
C GLY A 173 14.11 -8.94 13.62
N VAL A 174 13.52 -7.75 13.86
CA VAL A 174 12.08 -7.59 14.07
C VAL A 174 11.34 -7.87 12.77
N ARG A 175 11.80 -7.29 11.65
CA ARG A 175 11.21 -7.49 10.33
C ARG A 175 11.22 -8.97 9.91
N ALA A 176 12.34 -9.65 10.14
CA ALA A 176 12.48 -11.07 9.84
C ALA A 176 11.51 -11.93 10.69
N ARG A 177 11.39 -11.67 11.99
CA ARG A 177 10.43 -12.39 12.84
C ARG A 177 8.98 -12.18 12.42
N ARG A 178 8.57 -10.93 12.15
CA ARG A 178 7.22 -10.61 11.67
C ARG A 178 6.91 -11.37 10.38
N ARG A 179 7.82 -11.32 9.41
CA ARG A 179 7.64 -12.00 8.14
C ARG A 179 7.63 -13.53 8.26
N THR A 180 8.48 -14.10 9.13
CA THR A 180 8.46 -15.55 9.38
C THR A 180 7.13 -15.98 9.99
N ALA A 181 6.55 -15.19 10.89
CA ALA A 181 5.24 -15.47 11.47
C ALA A 181 4.12 -15.43 10.41
N GLU A 182 4.19 -14.53 9.43
CA GLU A 182 3.25 -14.49 8.28
C GLU A 182 3.40 -15.71 7.37
N LEU A 183 4.61 -16.26 7.24
CA LEU A 183 4.93 -17.42 6.39
C LEU A 183 4.81 -18.75 7.15
N SER A 184 4.40 -18.75 8.42
CA SER A 184 4.38 -19.95 9.27
C SER A 184 3.49 -21.09 8.77
N ALA A 185 2.60 -20.85 7.80
CA ALA A 185 1.86 -21.87 7.07
C ALA A 185 2.72 -22.62 6.04
N ASP A 186 3.91 -22.11 5.70
CA ASP A 186 4.83 -22.71 4.72
C ASP A 186 5.94 -23.46 5.48
N SER A 187 5.88 -24.79 5.42
CA SER A 187 6.83 -25.69 6.09
C SER A 187 8.24 -25.43 5.56
N GLY A 188 9.08 -24.74 6.34
CA GLY A 188 10.49 -24.50 6.02
C GLY A 188 10.97 -23.04 6.15
N ALA A 189 10.08 -22.09 6.46
CA ALA A 189 10.49 -20.73 6.72
C ALA A 189 11.19 -20.64 8.09
N THR A 190 12.47 -20.26 8.10
CA THR A 190 13.21 -19.93 9.33
C THR A 190 13.50 -18.43 9.37
N VAL A 191 13.66 -17.87 10.59
CA VAL A 191 13.99 -16.45 10.74
C VAL A 191 15.27 -16.07 9.98
N ALA A 192 16.30 -16.94 10.02
CA ALA A 192 17.57 -16.68 9.33
C ALA A 192 17.41 -16.65 7.80
N LEU A 193 16.64 -17.61 7.24
CA LEU A 193 16.36 -17.64 5.80
C LEU A 193 15.53 -16.42 5.37
N THR A 194 14.49 -16.11 6.14
CA THR A 194 13.63 -14.94 5.89
C THR A 194 14.43 -13.64 5.96
N GLN A 195 15.34 -13.51 6.94
CA GLN A 195 16.23 -12.35 7.05
C GLN A 195 17.14 -12.20 5.83
N ALA A 196 17.75 -13.29 5.37
CA ALA A 196 18.60 -13.28 4.17
C ALA A 196 17.81 -12.86 2.91
N GLU A 197 16.59 -13.38 2.75
CA GLU A 197 15.71 -13.03 1.63
C GLU A 197 15.27 -11.56 1.70
N GLN A 198 14.92 -11.05 2.88
CA GLN A 198 14.59 -9.64 3.05
C GLN A 198 15.79 -8.72 2.78
N ALA A 199 16.99 -9.04 3.28
CA ALA A 199 18.19 -8.28 3.01
C ALA A 199 18.55 -8.24 1.51
N ARG A 200 18.30 -9.34 0.78
CA ARG A 200 18.47 -9.36 -0.67
C ARG A 200 17.46 -8.43 -1.36
N ARG A 201 16.19 -8.48 -0.95
CA ARG A 201 15.12 -7.63 -1.50
C ARG A 201 15.38 -6.17 -1.19
N ASP A 202 15.73 -5.82 0.04
CA ASP A 202 16.03 -4.43 0.41
C ASP A 202 17.17 -3.85 -0.42
N ARG A 203 18.20 -4.66 -0.73
CA ARG A 203 19.27 -4.23 -1.67
C ARG A 203 18.75 -4.02 -3.09
N SER A 204 17.88 -4.88 -3.58
CA SER A 204 17.27 -4.75 -4.91
C SER A 204 16.31 -3.57 -4.99
N ASP A 205 15.54 -3.33 -3.94
CA ASP A 205 14.54 -2.26 -3.86
C ASP A 205 15.19 -0.89 -3.49
N ALA A 206 16.46 -0.86 -3.00
CA ALA A 206 17.13 0.35 -2.50
C ALA A 206 17.06 1.57 -3.43
N PRO A 207 17.19 1.45 -4.77
CA PRO A 207 17.07 2.60 -5.66
C PRO A 207 15.68 3.26 -5.65
N GLN A 208 14.63 2.52 -5.25
CA GLN A 208 13.25 2.99 -5.18
C GLN A 208 12.80 3.30 -3.75
N MET A 209 13.67 3.15 -2.75
CA MET A 209 13.32 3.29 -1.32
C MET A 209 13.81 4.61 -0.71
N ALA A 210 13.97 5.65 -1.51
CA ALA A 210 14.30 6.97 -0.98
C ALA A 210 13.11 7.51 -0.15
N MET A 211 13.37 7.86 1.10
CA MET A 211 12.40 8.56 1.93
C MET A 211 12.19 9.97 1.36
N ALA A 212 10.93 10.41 1.26
CA ALA A 212 10.63 11.78 0.87
C ALA A 212 11.14 12.77 1.94
N ASP A 213 11.63 13.93 1.52
CA ASP A 213 12.26 14.92 2.42
C ASP A 213 11.29 15.43 3.51
N ASP A 214 9.99 15.43 3.22
CA ASP A 214 8.91 15.86 4.11
C ASP A 214 8.20 14.69 4.83
N ALA A 215 8.70 13.46 4.67
CA ALA A 215 8.16 12.29 5.36
C ALA A 215 8.60 12.25 6.83
N VAL A 216 7.70 11.78 7.69
CA VAL A 216 7.99 11.48 9.08
C VAL A 216 8.43 10.02 9.20
N GLU A 217 9.63 9.80 9.72
CA GLU A 217 10.11 8.45 10.02
C GLU A 217 9.53 7.96 11.35
N ILE A 218 9.00 6.72 11.34
CA ILE A 218 8.51 6.03 12.53
C ILE A 218 9.22 4.69 12.67
N ASP A 219 10.03 4.52 13.73
CA ASP A 219 10.63 3.23 14.06
C ASP A 219 9.63 2.35 14.81
N THR A 220 9.14 1.34 14.13
CA THR A 220 8.15 0.40 14.66
C THR A 220 8.76 -0.77 15.45
N THR A 221 10.06 -0.74 15.74
CA THR A 221 10.79 -1.86 16.38
C THR A 221 10.16 -2.27 17.70
N GLY A 222 9.80 -1.30 18.55
CA GLY A 222 9.23 -1.52 19.89
C GLY A 222 7.74 -1.21 19.99
N LEU A 223 7.10 -0.81 18.89
CA LEU A 223 5.70 -0.42 18.89
C LEU A 223 4.77 -1.60 18.52
N ASP A 224 3.60 -1.65 19.14
CA ASP A 224 2.50 -2.47 18.69
C ASP A 224 1.72 -1.78 17.55
N LEU A 225 0.75 -2.50 16.98
CA LEU A 225 -0.02 -1.99 15.84
C LEU A 225 -0.82 -0.74 16.19
N ASP A 226 -1.48 -0.74 17.35
CA ASP A 226 -2.36 0.37 17.75
C ASP A 226 -1.55 1.64 18.02
N GLN A 227 -0.33 1.52 18.53
CA GLN A 227 0.60 2.64 18.71
C GLN A 227 1.02 3.22 17.36
N VAL A 228 1.42 2.39 16.39
CA VAL A 228 1.80 2.85 15.05
C VAL A 228 0.62 3.53 14.34
N VAL A 229 -0.57 2.94 14.39
CA VAL A 229 -1.79 3.52 13.82
C VAL A 229 -2.10 4.86 14.49
N GLY A 230 -2.03 4.94 15.83
CA GLY A 230 -2.28 6.15 16.60
C GLY A 230 -1.32 7.30 16.23
N GLU A 231 -0.03 7.01 16.04
CA GLU A 231 0.95 8.01 15.61
C GLU A 231 0.62 8.57 14.20
N ILE A 232 0.30 7.68 13.25
CA ILE A 232 -0.04 8.12 11.88
C ILE A 232 -1.35 8.92 11.86
N VAL A 233 -2.37 8.47 12.61
CA VAL A 233 -3.66 9.19 12.74
C VAL A 233 -3.46 10.56 13.37
N SER A 234 -2.64 10.66 14.42
CA SER A 234 -2.30 11.93 15.07
C SER A 234 -1.59 12.88 14.11
N LEU A 235 -0.64 12.37 13.31
CA LEU A 235 0.02 13.14 12.27
C LEU A 235 -0.97 13.63 11.21
N ALA A 236 -1.87 12.77 10.73
CA ALA A 236 -2.88 13.13 9.75
C ALA A 236 -3.79 14.25 10.26
N ASN A 237 -4.29 14.13 11.49
CA ASN A 237 -5.12 15.15 12.13
C ASN A 237 -4.38 16.49 12.27
N SER A 238 -3.09 16.47 12.63
CA SER A 238 -2.30 17.70 12.77
C SER A 238 -2.09 18.43 11.44
N ARG A 239 -1.93 17.69 10.35
CA ARG A 239 -1.73 18.25 9.00
C ARG A 239 -3.04 18.78 8.39
N THR A 240 -4.16 18.11 8.66
CA THR A 240 -5.49 18.55 8.20
C THR A 240 -6.01 19.74 9.00
N ALA A 241 -5.85 19.77 10.32
CA ALA A 241 -6.24 20.91 11.14
C ALA A 241 -5.55 22.24 10.73
N GLY A 242 -4.31 22.18 10.24
CA GLY A 242 -3.57 23.33 9.71
C GLY A 242 -4.05 23.85 8.35
N ALA A 243 -4.82 23.06 7.59
CA ALA A 243 -5.33 23.45 6.28
C ALA A 243 -6.57 24.39 6.36
N TRP A 244 -7.26 24.42 7.50
CA TRP A 244 -8.49 25.22 7.70
C TRP A 244 -8.25 26.60 8.32
N THR A 245 -6.99 26.96 8.62
CA THR A 245 -6.62 28.24 9.24
C THR A 245 -5.98 29.25 8.25
N ARG A 246 -6.13 29.03 6.95
CA ARG A 246 -5.60 29.99 5.94
C ARG A 246 -6.68 30.52 5.02
#